data_e97dfa33813659c68d8808f9105f5e11
#
_entry.id   e97dfa33813659c68d8808f9105f5e11
#
_cell.length_a   1.000
_cell.length_b   1.000
_cell.length_c   1.000
_cell.angle_alpha   90.00
_cell.angle_beta   90.00
_cell.angle_gamma   90.00
#
_symmetry.space_group_name_H-M   'P 1'
#
loop_
_entity.id
_entity.type
_entity.pdbx_description
1 polymer ?
#
loop_
_entity_poly.entity_id
_entity_poly.type
_entity_poly.pdbx_seq_one_letter_code
_entity_poly.pdbx_strand_id
1 'polypeptide(L)'
;MGLDRYVKAALTGLALSWITVPLPGMAQTLRVMDGGVAETLNVPMNRAVVVESDQPFAEISIANPGIADISTLSDRTIYVLGKSQGRTTLTLLAPDGTLISNVEVQVTPDLSEFKERLRQILPGEPIEVRTANDGIVLSGTVTSIAALDRALDLAERYAPDKVSNLLSVGGTQQVMLKVRFAEMQRSVTKSLSSSLGFGTNINGLGGSIGTGALGNQANLDAASAGDLISTGNDRTGAFTFGFNAGALQFAVMLEALENKGMVRTLAEPNLTALSGQEASFLAGGEYPIPSVQENGAVVIDYKPFGVELTFTPRVVDQDIINLQMTASVSGLDNSVTYGDGAISVNAFKRRETSTTVEMRDGQSFAIAGLLQDDFRDLNGQVPWLGDVPILGALFRSADYERSQSELVIIVTPHLVTPTRGEALALPTDRVRPPSEADLFLRGNTAAPNRPTTGAAGEVARQDFTGSYGYVMEGSPWRMFPD
;
A
#
# COMPACT_ATOMS: atom_id res chain seq x y z
N MET A 1 42.01 92.77 -56.96
CA MET A 1 40.59 92.98 -57.34
C MET A 1 39.78 91.71 -57.04
N GLY A 2 39.04 91.68 -55.95
CA GLY A 2 38.07 90.57 -55.81
C GLY A 2 37.65 90.22 -54.39
N LEU A 3 38.32 90.66 -53.32
CA LEU A 3 37.95 90.25 -51.94
C LEU A 3 36.79 91.08 -51.34
N ASP A 4 36.64 92.34 -51.80
CA ASP A 4 35.59 93.23 -51.28
C ASP A 4 34.19 92.92 -51.75
N ARG A 5 34.00 92.17 -52.83
CA ARG A 5 32.69 91.77 -53.34
C ARG A 5 32.08 90.58 -52.52
N TYR A 6 32.93 89.69 -52.02
CA TYR A 6 32.46 88.54 -51.27
C TYR A 6 32.15 88.92 -49.82
N VAL A 7 32.86 89.86 -49.22
CA VAL A 7 32.59 90.33 -47.86
C VAL A 7 31.30 91.14 -47.79
N LYS A 8 30.94 91.93 -48.82
CA LYS A 8 29.64 92.62 -48.90
C LYS A 8 28.49 91.69 -49.17
N ALA A 9 28.65 90.60 -49.92
CA ALA A 9 27.64 89.62 -50.14
C ALA A 9 27.40 88.76 -48.89
N ALA A 10 28.44 88.48 -48.11
CA ALA A 10 28.29 87.70 -46.81
C ALA A 10 27.62 88.56 -45.72
N LEU A 11 27.86 89.85 -45.66
CA LEU A 11 27.23 90.79 -44.71
C LEU A 11 25.75 91.07 -45.04
N THR A 12 25.35 91.11 -46.31
CA THR A 12 23.92 91.23 -46.68
C THR A 12 23.16 89.93 -46.52
N GLY A 13 23.82 88.76 -46.69
CA GLY A 13 23.21 87.45 -46.38
C GLY A 13 22.95 87.24 -44.88
N LEU A 14 23.84 87.73 -44.02
CA LEU A 14 23.70 87.65 -42.56
C LEU A 14 22.65 88.64 -42.03
N ALA A 15 22.38 89.74 -42.68
CA ALA A 15 21.36 90.71 -42.27
C ALA A 15 19.94 90.27 -42.69
N LEU A 16 19.77 89.44 -43.73
CA LEU A 16 18.43 88.89 -44.12
C LEU A 16 18.03 87.61 -43.36
N SER A 17 18.97 86.96 -42.71
CA SER A 17 18.64 85.74 -41.91
C SER A 17 18.05 86.01 -40.50
N TRP A 18 17.96 87.25 -40.09
CA TRP A 18 17.47 87.65 -38.77
C TRP A 18 16.01 88.15 -38.79
N ILE A 19 15.26 88.05 -39.85
CA ILE A 19 13.89 88.53 -39.93
C ILE A 19 12.82 87.44 -39.99
N THR A 20 13.20 86.14 -39.86
CA THR A 20 12.25 85.05 -39.68
C THR A 20 12.46 84.35 -38.31
N VAL A 21 12.26 85.07 -37.25
CA VAL A 21 11.94 84.42 -35.93
C VAL A 21 10.51 83.96 -36.02
N PRO A 22 10.23 82.64 -36.05
CA PRO A 22 8.85 82.19 -35.86
C PRO A 22 8.43 82.61 -34.46
N LEU A 23 7.37 83.36 -34.37
CA LEU A 23 6.66 83.61 -33.12
C LEU A 23 6.46 82.21 -32.46
N PRO A 24 6.79 81.99 -31.14
CA PRO A 24 6.43 80.81 -30.46
C PRO A 24 4.89 80.77 -30.44
N GLY A 25 4.33 79.85 -31.25
CA GLY A 25 2.94 79.43 -31.02
C GLY A 25 2.82 79.09 -29.57
N MET A 26 1.85 79.69 -28.88
CA MET A 26 1.52 79.34 -27.52
C MET A 26 1.13 77.80 -27.55
N ALA A 27 2.13 76.93 -27.26
CA ALA A 27 1.86 75.59 -26.94
C ALA A 27 0.93 75.63 -25.69
N GLN A 28 -0.31 75.17 -25.86
CA GLN A 28 -1.17 74.96 -24.76
C GLN A 28 -0.50 73.84 -23.89
N THR A 29 0.16 74.28 -22.84
CA THR A 29 0.70 73.35 -21.83
C THR A 29 -0.47 72.66 -21.11
N LEU A 30 -0.72 71.41 -21.51
CA LEU A 30 -1.56 70.53 -20.76
C LEU A 30 -0.90 70.36 -19.38
N ARG A 31 -1.44 70.97 -18.34
CA ARG A 31 -1.03 70.68 -16.98
C ARG A 31 -1.71 69.42 -16.56
N VAL A 32 -0.93 68.34 -16.38
CA VAL A 32 -1.40 67.16 -15.66
C VAL A 32 -1.62 67.58 -14.21
N MET A 33 -2.87 67.57 -13.78
CA MET A 33 -3.19 67.70 -12.34
C MET A 33 -2.76 66.43 -11.67
N ASP A 34 -1.58 66.39 -11.02
CA ASP A 34 -1.10 65.32 -10.19
C ASP A 34 -1.86 65.27 -8.86
N GLY A 35 -3.08 64.75 -8.92
CA GLY A 35 -3.71 64.16 -7.78
C GLY A 35 -3.25 62.72 -7.72
N GLY A 36 -2.29 62.40 -6.84
CA GLY A 36 -1.93 61.02 -6.60
C GLY A 36 -3.19 60.17 -6.32
N VAL A 37 -3.26 58.94 -6.81
CA VAL A 37 -4.32 58.02 -6.50
C VAL A 37 -4.36 57.89 -4.97
N ALA A 38 -5.31 58.56 -4.31
CA ALA A 38 -5.31 58.70 -2.86
C ALA A 38 -5.83 57.47 -2.13
N GLU A 39 -6.67 56.67 -2.79
CA GLU A 39 -7.28 55.49 -2.12
C GLU A 39 -7.82 54.50 -3.17
N THR A 40 -7.79 53.22 -2.86
CA THR A 40 -8.40 52.18 -3.70
C THR A 40 -9.75 51.81 -3.14
N LEU A 41 -10.83 52.04 -3.90
CA LEU A 41 -12.19 51.64 -3.56
C LEU A 41 -12.48 50.28 -4.13
N ASN A 42 -12.68 49.30 -3.24
CA ASN A 42 -13.09 47.95 -3.63
C ASN A 42 -14.62 47.87 -3.70
N VAL A 43 -15.14 47.59 -4.89
CA VAL A 43 -16.59 47.45 -5.14
C VAL A 43 -16.86 46.02 -5.58
N PRO A 44 -17.66 45.24 -4.86
CA PRO A 44 -18.05 43.91 -5.32
C PRO A 44 -18.91 44.00 -6.58
N MET A 45 -18.69 43.05 -7.53
CA MET A 45 -19.50 42.99 -8.75
C MET A 45 -20.99 42.80 -8.43
N ASN A 46 -21.88 43.49 -9.17
CA ASN A 46 -23.33 43.51 -8.96
C ASN A 46 -23.76 44.07 -7.59
N ARG A 47 -22.87 44.75 -6.89
CA ARG A 47 -23.16 45.47 -5.66
C ARG A 47 -22.76 46.93 -5.79
N ALA A 48 -23.37 47.73 -4.96
CA ALA A 48 -23.10 49.17 -4.89
C ALA A 48 -22.49 49.53 -3.52
N VAL A 49 -21.58 50.48 -3.60
CA VAL A 49 -20.95 51.08 -2.42
C VAL A 49 -21.29 52.56 -2.44
N VAL A 50 -21.73 53.09 -1.30
CA VAL A 50 -21.96 54.54 -1.11
C VAL A 50 -20.68 55.13 -0.55
N VAL A 51 -20.17 56.14 -1.21
CA VAL A 51 -18.96 56.87 -0.81
C VAL A 51 -19.33 58.34 -0.56
N GLU A 52 -18.82 58.90 0.52
CA GLU A 52 -19.00 60.29 0.89
C GLU A 52 -17.71 61.09 0.68
N SER A 53 -17.79 62.25 0.05
CA SER A 53 -16.69 63.18 -0.15
C SER A 53 -16.68 64.23 0.94
N ASP A 54 -15.50 64.59 1.46
CA ASP A 54 -15.30 65.63 2.47
C ASP A 54 -15.70 67.02 1.96
N GLN A 55 -15.59 67.25 0.65
CA GLN A 55 -15.91 68.50 -0.03
C GLN A 55 -17.03 68.30 -1.04
N PRO A 56 -17.89 69.33 -1.24
CA PRO A 56 -18.92 69.24 -2.28
C PRO A 56 -18.27 69.24 -3.67
N PHE A 57 -18.69 68.30 -4.50
CA PHE A 57 -18.24 68.17 -5.89
C PHE A 57 -19.29 68.71 -6.86
N ALA A 58 -18.87 69.27 -7.99
CA ALA A 58 -19.72 69.72 -9.09
C ALA A 58 -19.72 68.77 -10.27
N GLU A 59 -18.59 68.09 -10.53
CA GLU A 59 -18.45 67.17 -11.67
C GLU A 59 -17.82 65.88 -11.21
N ILE A 60 -18.38 64.77 -11.73
CA ILE A 60 -17.89 63.44 -11.49
C ILE A 60 -17.64 62.78 -12.84
N SER A 61 -16.51 62.09 -12.95
CA SER A 61 -16.16 61.33 -14.15
C SER A 61 -15.63 59.98 -13.80
N ILE A 62 -16.06 58.96 -14.57
CA ILE A 62 -15.51 57.60 -14.49
C ILE A 62 -14.84 57.25 -15.82
N ALA A 63 -13.61 56.74 -15.77
CA ALA A 63 -12.86 56.47 -16.96
C ALA A 63 -13.42 55.33 -17.83
N ASN A 64 -14.01 54.30 -17.20
CA ASN A 64 -14.67 53.20 -17.91
C ASN A 64 -16.03 52.84 -17.28
N PRO A 65 -17.17 53.33 -17.86
CA PRO A 65 -18.52 53.04 -17.35
C PRO A 65 -18.98 51.57 -17.56
N GLY A 66 -18.23 50.78 -18.33
CA GLY A 66 -18.47 49.35 -18.47
C GLY A 66 -17.99 48.53 -17.27
N ILE A 67 -17.03 49.02 -16.49
CA ILE A 67 -16.50 48.39 -15.29
C ILE A 67 -17.29 48.79 -14.07
N ALA A 68 -17.49 50.08 -13.86
CA ALA A 68 -18.30 50.61 -12.78
C ALA A 68 -19.18 51.74 -13.26
N ASP A 69 -20.37 51.89 -12.68
CA ASP A 69 -21.30 52.97 -12.93
C ASP A 69 -21.45 53.84 -11.71
N ILE A 70 -21.71 55.11 -11.91
CA ILE A 70 -21.83 56.08 -10.84
C ILE A 70 -23.18 56.82 -10.89
N SER A 71 -23.74 57.12 -9.74
CA SER A 71 -24.88 58.00 -9.59
C SER A 71 -24.68 58.89 -8.39
N THR A 72 -25.03 60.19 -8.54
CA THR A 72 -24.99 61.14 -7.43
C THR A 72 -26.25 61.05 -6.60
N LEU A 73 -26.09 60.89 -5.30
CA LEU A 73 -27.21 60.93 -4.33
C LEU A 73 -27.35 62.34 -3.73
N SER A 74 -26.25 63.05 -3.51
CA SER A 74 -26.21 64.42 -3.03
C SER A 74 -24.94 65.12 -3.58
N ASP A 75 -24.72 66.39 -3.20
CA ASP A 75 -23.51 67.14 -3.54
C ASP A 75 -22.22 66.60 -2.91
N ARG A 76 -22.34 65.60 -1.98
CA ARG A 76 -21.21 64.97 -1.30
C ARG A 76 -21.25 63.44 -1.34
N THR A 77 -22.37 62.84 -1.78
CA THR A 77 -22.55 61.40 -1.71
C THR A 77 -22.70 60.78 -3.09
N ILE A 78 -21.94 59.73 -3.31
CA ILE A 78 -21.83 59.03 -4.60
C ILE A 78 -22.20 57.58 -4.39
N TYR A 79 -22.98 57.04 -5.30
CA TYR A 79 -23.32 55.64 -5.40
C TYR A 79 -22.46 55.04 -6.54
N VAL A 80 -21.60 54.08 -6.21
CA VAL A 80 -20.72 53.41 -7.18
C VAL A 80 -21.19 51.96 -7.32
N LEU A 81 -21.64 51.56 -8.51
CA LEU A 81 -22.13 50.23 -8.85
C LEU A 81 -21.07 49.48 -9.64
N GLY A 82 -20.58 48.36 -9.17
CA GLY A 82 -19.70 47.45 -9.91
C GLY A 82 -20.48 46.67 -10.96
N LYS A 83 -20.19 46.84 -12.25
CA LYS A 83 -20.84 46.15 -13.37
C LYS A 83 -20.05 44.95 -13.85
N SER A 84 -18.80 45.15 -14.17
CA SER A 84 -17.91 44.09 -14.62
C SER A 84 -16.56 44.18 -13.92
N GLN A 85 -15.90 43.06 -13.82
CA GLN A 85 -14.60 42.96 -13.19
C GLN A 85 -13.57 43.82 -13.92
N GLY A 86 -12.76 44.54 -13.17
CA GLY A 86 -11.68 45.36 -13.71
C GLY A 86 -11.30 46.50 -12.77
N ARG A 87 -10.42 47.39 -13.28
CA ARG A 87 -10.00 48.62 -12.61
C ARG A 87 -10.39 49.80 -13.45
N THR A 88 -10.91 50.82 -12.80
CA THR A 88 -11.23 52.10 -13.42
C THR A 88 -10.92 53.23 -12.44
N THR A 89 -10.91 54.44 -12.94
CA THR A 89 -10.62 55.63 -12.12
C THR A 89 -11.82 56.50 -12.00
N LEU A 90 -12.17 56.92 -10.78
CA LEU A 90 -13.20 57.85 -10.42
C LEU A 90 -12.54 59.19 -10.10
N THR A 91 -12.92 60.24 -10.80
CA THR A 91 -12.36 61.57 -10.64
C THR A 91 -13.47 62.52 -10.14
N LEU A 92 -13.19 63.28 -9.11
CA LEU A 92 -14.08 64.25 -8.46
C LEU A 92 -13.50 65.65 -8.65
N LEU A 93 -14.30 66.55 -9.19
CA LEU A 93 -13.95 67.94 -9.38
C LEU A 93 -14.86 68.89 -8.55
N ALA A 94 -14.28 69.89 -7.96
CA ALA A 94 -14.95 70.94 -7.23
C ALA A 94 -15.66 71.95 -8.17
N PRO A 95 -16.59 72.82 -7.69
CA PRO A 95 -17.24 73.83 -8.50
C PRO A 95 -16.30 74.83 -9.16
N ASP A 96 -15.11 75.01 -8.64
CA ASP A 96 -14.05 75.86 -9.16
C ASP A 96 -13.17 75.16 -10.22
N GLY A 97 -13.45 73.91 -10.58
CA GLY A 97 -12.69 73.09 -11.51
C GLY A 97 -11.43 72.49 -10.91
N THR A 98 -11.18 72.62 -9.60
CA THR A 98 -10.03 71.96 -8.95
C THR A 98 -10.30 70.50 -8.69
N LEU A 99 -9.26 69.67 -8.77
CA LEU A 99 -9.33 68.23 -8.48
C LEU A 99 -9.46 68.01 -6.97
N ILE A 100 -10.58 67.40 -6.53
CA ILE A 100 -10.82 67.00 -5.12
C ILE A 100 -10.09 65.69 -4.85
N SER A 101 -10.39 64.64 -5.66
CA SER A 101 -9.82 63.32 -5.45
C SER A 101 -9.82 62.54 -6.75
N ASN A 102 -8.83 61.62 -6.87
CA ASN A 102 -8.73 60.63 -7.92
C ASN A 102 -8.64 59.27 -7.25
N VAL A 103 -9.72 58.48 -7.32
CA VAL A 103 -9.86 57.19 -6.62
C VAL A 103 -9.78 56.05 -7.63
N GLU A 104 -8.93 55.08 -7.38
CA GLU A 104 -8.91 53.84 -8.16
C GLU A 104 -10.08 52.93 -7.69
N VAL A 105 -11.04 52.67 -8.59
CA VAL A 105 -12.17 51.76 -8.33
C VAL A 105 -11.79 50.38 -8.86
N GLN A 106 -11.69 49.45 -7.96
CA GLN A 106 -11.41 48.05 -8.30
C GLN A 106 -12.70 47.23 -8.13
N VAL A 107 -13.27 46.75 -9.23
CA VAL A 107 -14.43 45.83 -9.20
C VAL A 107 -13.93 44.40 -9.17
N THR A 108 -14.29 43.69 -8.10
CA THR A 108 -13.89 42.27 -7.89
C THR A 108 -15.12 41.38 -7.76
N PRO A 109 -15.04 40.08 -8.17
CA PRO A 109 -16.10 39.13 -7.89
C PRO A 109 -16.37 39.04 -6.38
N ASP A 110 -17.62 38.89 -5.99
CA ASP A 110 -17.98 38.68 -4.59
C ASP A 110 -17.67 37.21 -4.21
N LEU A 111 -16.54 37.02 -3.56
CA LEU A 111 -16.13 35.71 -3.07
C LEU A 111 -16.62 35.35 -1.67
N SER A 112 -17.44 36.20 -1.05
CA SER A 112 -17.91 35.98 0.32
C SER A 112 -18.78 34.73 0.41
N GLU A 113 -19.70 34.56 -0.52
CA GLU A 113 -20.55 33.36 -0.61
C GLU A 113 -19.74 32.13 -0.94
N PHE A 114 -18.79 32.23 -1.87
CA PHE A 114 -17.93 31.12 -2.23
C PHE A 114 -17.08 30.64 -1.04
N LYS A 115 -16.47 31.58 -0.30
CA LYS A 115 -15.69 31.26 0.91
C LYS A 115 -16.53 30.57 1.98
N GLU A 116 -17.74 31.03 2.18
CA GLU A 116 -18.67 30.44 3.16
C GLU A 116 -19.09 29.05 2.73
N ARG A 117 -19.46 28.85 1.47
CA ARG A 117 -19.79 27.54 0.91
C ARG A 117 -18.63 26.56 0.96
N LEU A 118 -17.42 27.05 0.66
CA LEU A 118 -16.23 26.24 0.73
C LEU A 118 -15.96 25.73 2.15
N ARG A 119 -16.13 26.60 3.16
CA ARG A 119 -16.00 26.19 4.58
C ARG A 119 -17.09 25.22 5.04
N GLN A 120 -18.30 25.32 4.49
CA GLN A 120 -19.39 24.39 4.80
C GLN A 120 -19.17 23.00 4.19
N ILE A 121 -18.62 22.94 2.98
CA ILE A 121 -18.39 21.68 2.24
C ILE A 121 -17.10 20.99 2.70
N LEU A 122 -16.07 21.78 3.03
CA LEU A 122 -14.76 21.31 3.44
C LEU A 122 -14.38 21.90 4.82
N PRO A 123 -15.06 21.48 5.89
CA PRO A 123 -14.78 21.97 7.23
C PRO A 123 -13.39 21.48 7.68
N GLY A 124 -12.55 22.41 8.14
CA GLY A 124 -11.21 22.10 8.65
C GLY A 124 -10.09 22.15 7.63
N GLU A 125 -10.38 22.33 6.33
CA GLU A 125 -9.34 22.50 5.31
C GLU A 125 -8.83 23.95 5.28
N PRO A 126 -7.52 24.19 5.44
CA PRO A 126 -6.94 25.54 5.39
C PRO A 126 -6.81 26.02 3.92
N ILE A 127 -7.94 26.25 3.26
CA ILE A 127 -7.98 26.75 1.89
C ILE A 127 -8.13 28.26 1.90
N GLU A 128 -7.20 28.95 1.30
CA GLU A 128 -7.25 30.37 1.08
C GLU A 128 -7.71 30.69 -0.34
N VAL A 129 -8.71 31.57 -0.44
CA VAL A 129 -9.31 32.00 -1.70
C VAL A 129 -8.96 33.45 -1.94
N ARG A 130 -8.30 33.70 -3.07
CA ARG A 130 -7.92 35.06 -3.52
C ARG A 130 -8.44 35.31 -4.93
N THR A 131 -8.63 36.58 -5.26
CA THR A 131 -8.86 37.00 -6.64
C THR A 131 -7.53 37.33 -7.30
N ALA A 132 -7.33 36.91 -8.53
CA ALA A 132 -6.22 37.34 -9.36
C ALA A 132 -6.76 37.73 -10.73
N ASN A 133 -6.58 39.00 -11.07
CA ASN A 133 -7.11 39.62 -12.30
C ASN A 133 -8.60 39.31 -12.49
N ASP A 134 -8.94 38.36 -13.37
CA ASP A 134 -10.30 37.97 -13.72
C ASP A 134 -10.68 36.56 -13.27
N GLY A 135 -9.88 35.95 -12.37
CA GLY A 135 -10.07 34.57 -11.90
C GLY A 135 -10.02 34.41 -10.38
N ILE A 136 -10.27 33.17 -9.96
CA ILE A 136 -10.16 32.70 -8.59
C ILE A 136 -8.88 31.91 -8.45
N VAL A 137 -8.08 32.22 -7.43
CA VAL A 137 -6.91 31.44 -7.04
C VAL A 137 -7.23 30.74 -5.74
N LEU A 138 -7.11 29.41 -5.75
CA LEU A 138 -7.16 28.58 -4.58
C LEU A 138 -5.74 28.25 -4.14
N SER A 139 -5.40 28.53 -2.89
CA SER A 139 -4.09 28.23 -2.29
C SER A 139 -4.25 27.63 -0.91
N GLY A 140 -3.28 26.82 -0.51
CA GLY A 140 -3.32 26.16 0.78
C GLY A 140 -3.02 24.68 0.68
N THR A 141 -3.26 23.96 1.77
CA THR A 141 -2.99 22.53 1.87
C THR A 141 -4.29 21.80 2.18
N VAL A 142 -4.64 20.81 1.36
CA VAL A 142 -5.82 19.95 1.57
C VAL A 142 -5.40 18.57 2.03
N THR A 143 -6.24 17.89 2.79
CA THR A 143 -5.91 16.59 3.38
C THR A 143 -6.03 15.42 2.42
N SER A 144 -6.82 15.56 1.33
CA SER A 144 -7.03 14.47 0.36
C SER A 144 -7.21 14.99 -1.07
N ILE A 145 -6.98 14.11 -2.06
CA ILE A 145 -7.26 14.39 -3.47
C ILE A 145 -8.75 14.66 -3.68
N ALA A 146 -9.62 13.94 -2.98
CA ALA A 146 -11.06 14.15 -3.06
C ALA A 146 -11.50 15.52 -2.52
N ALA A 147 -10.81 16.06 -1.50
CA ALA A 147 -11.05 17.41 -1.03
C ALA A 147 -10.60 18.46 -2.04
N LEU A 148 -9.46 18.22 -2.72
CA LEU A 148 -8.96 19.06 -3.80
C LEU A 148 -9.96 19.13 -4.96
N ASP A 149 -10.42 17.97 -5.44
CA ASP A 149 -11.38 17.89 -6.56
C ASP A 149 -12.70 18.61 -6.21
N ARG A 150 -13.24 18.41 -5.01
CA ARG A 150 -14.45 19.12 -4.54
C ARG A 150 -14.25 20.64 -4.47
N ALA A 151 -13.06 21.10 -4.06
CA ALA A 151 -12.76 22.53 -4.01
C ALA A 151 -12.69 23.12 -5.41
N LEU A 152 -12.08 22.40 -6.38
CA LEU A 152 -12.00 22.81 -7.77
C LEU A 152 -13.39 22.83 -8.44
N ASP A 153 -14.18 21.77 -8.30
CA ASP A 153 -15.54 21.68 -8.82
C ASP A 153 -16.42 22.84 -8.33
N LEU A 154 -16.28 23.17 -7.06
CA LEU A 154 -17.00 24.31 -6.50
C LEU A 154 -16.51 25.63 -7.10
N ALA A 155 -15.19 25.83 -7.22
CA ALA A 155 -14.61 27.05 -7.76
C ALA A 155 -14.98 27.27 -9.24
N GLU A 156 -15.02 26.19 -10.01
CA GLU A 156 -15.36 26.21 -11.43
C GLU A 156 -16.81 26.66 -11.69
N ARG A 157 -17.73 26.40 -10.74
CA ARG A 157 -19.11 26.93 -10.80
C ARG A 157 -19.19 28.44 -10.61
N TYR A 158 -18.24 29.03 -9.87
CA TYR A 158 -18.19 30.48 -9.65
C TYR A 158 -17.36 31.24 -10.69
N ALA A 159 -16.36 30.60 -11.26
CA ALA A 159 -15.50 31.17 -12.29
C ALA A 159 -15.13 30.11 -13.34
N PRO A 160 -16.02 29.79 -14.30
CA PRO A 160 -15.75 28.81 -15.34
C PRO A 160 -14.50 29.19 -16.15
N ASP A 161 -13.59 28.21 -16.33
CA ASP A 161 -12.32 28.35 -17.06
C ASP A 161 -11.32 29.39 -16.51
N LYS A 162 -11.57 29.91 -15.28
CA LYS A 162 -10.76 30.98 -14.68
C LYS A 162 -10.32 30.63 -13.25
N VAL A 163 -10.17 29.36 -12.96
CA VAL A 163 -9.66 28.86 -11.67
C VAL A 163 -8.19 28.52 -11.78
N SER A 164 -7.38 29.15 -10.94
CA SER A 164 -5.96 28.79 -10.78
C SER A 164 -5.79 27.93 -9.53
N ASN A 165 -5.36 26.71 -9.72
CA ASN A 165 -5.12 25.76 -8.64
C ASN A 165 -3.68 25.86 -8.13
N LEU A 166 -3.50 26.36 -6.91
CA LEU A 166 -2.27 26.33 -6.12
C LEU A 166 -2.45 25.54 -4.82
N LEU A 167 -3.46 24.65 -4.77
CA LEU A 167 -3.64 23.74 -3.65
C LEU A 167 -2.59 22.64 -3.70
N SER A 168 -2.02 22.32 -2.57
CA SER A 168 -1.17 21.16 -2.38
C SER A 168 -1.87 20.15 -1.47
N VAL A 169 -1.78 18.86 -1.83
CA VAL A 169 -2.25 17.81 -0.94
C VAL A 169 -1.22 17.66 0.17
N GLY A 170 -1.63 18.02 1.40
CA GLY A 170 -0.76 18.02 2.57
C GLY A 170 -0.61 16.63 3.13
N GLY A 171 0.67 16.28 3.38
CA GLY A 171 1.04 14.99 3.93
C GLY A 171 1.10 13.91 2.85
N THR A 172 2.27 13.38 2.61
CA THR A 172 2.41 12.12 1.89
C THR A 172 1.72 11.04 2.73
N GLN A 173 0.46 10.75 2.39
CA GLN A 173 -0.27 9.67 3.07
C GLN A 173 0.40 8.35 2.68
N GLN A 174 1.12 7.78 3.63
CA GLN A 174 1.73 6.47 3.48
C GLN A 174 0.84 5.44 4.17
N VAL A 175 0.64 4.34 3.47
CA VAL A 175 -0.12 3.20 3.98
C VAL A 175 0.82 2.04 4.16
N MET A 176 0.91 1.55 5.38
CA MET A 176 1.55 0.28 5.69
C MET A 176 0.50 -0.82 5.64
N LEU A 177 0.72 -1.81 4.80
CA LEU A 177 -0.11 -2.99 4.74
C LEU A 177 0.54 -4.12 5.53
N LYS A 178 -0.19 -4.67 6.49
CA LYS A 178 0.15 -5.89 7.21
C LYS A 178 -0.72 -7.03 6.70
N VAL A 179 -0.11 -8.08 6.19
CA VAL A 179 -0.80 -9.29 5.74
C VAL A 179 -0.41 -10.45 6.65
N ARG A 180 -1.38 -11.30 6.99
CA ARG A 180 -1.17 -12.51 7.78
C ARG A 180 -1.68 -13.71 7.02
N PHE A 181 -0.78 -14.62 6.67
CA PHE A 181 -1.11 -15.95 6.19
C PHE A 181 -0.99 -16.92 7.36
N ALA A 182 -2.09 -17.51 7.76
CA ALA A 182 -2.11 -18.55 8.77
C ALA A 182 -2.67 -19.83 8.16
N GLU A 183 -1.86 -20.87 8.10
CA GLU A 183 -2.25 -22.19 7.63
C GLU A 183 -1.98 -23.23 8.70
N MET A 184 -2.95 -24.10 8.92
CA MET A 184 -2.82 -25.26 9.79
C MET A 184 -3.22 -26.52 9.04
N GLN A 185 -2.33 -27.48 9.01
CA GLN A 185 -2.56 -28.80 8.42
C GLN A 185 -2.54 -29.83 9.52
N ARG A 186 -3.53 -30.73 9.49
CA ARG A 186 -3.59 -31.91 10.37
C ARG A 186 -3.67 -33.14 9.51
N SER A 187 -2.83 -34.12 9.80
CA SER A 187 -2.87 -35.43 9.18
C SER A 187 -3.08 -36.50 10.24
N VAL A 188 -4.00 -37.42 9.97
CA VAL A 188 -4.21 -38.60 10.79
C VAL A 188 -4.20 -39.80 9.88
N THR A 189 -3.23 -40.68 10.09
CA THR A 189 -3.14 -41.95 9.38
C THR A 189 -3.29 -43.09 10.39
N LYS A 190 -4.18 -44.02 10.11
CA LYS A 190 -4.37 -45.22 10.89
C LYS A 190 -4.34 -46.40 9.95
N SER A 191 -3.44 -47.33 10.20
CA SER A 191 -3.35 -48.57 9.46
C SER A 191 -3.49 -49.74 10.43
N LEU A 192 -4.36 -50.63 10.07
CA LEU A 192 -4.52 -51.91 10.74
C LEU A 192 -4.39 -53.00 9.68
N SER A 193 -3.35 -53.79 9.75
CA SER A 193 -3.19 -54.95 8.85
C SER A 193 -2.99 -56.22 9.62
N SER A 194 -3.59 -57.28 9.13
CA SER A 194 -3.37 -58.63 9.64
C SER A 194 -2.83 -59.50 8.52
N SER A 195 -1.86 -60.30 8.87
CA SER A 195 -1.26 -61.26 7.98
C SER A 195 -1.28 -62.65 8.63
N LEU A 196 -1.71 -63.62 7.88
CA LEU A 196 -1.78 -65.00 8.31
C LEU A 196 -0.87 -65.84 7.44
N GLY A 197 -0.08 -66.72 8.01
CA GLY A 197 0.76 -67.65 7.31
C GLY A 197 0.54 -69.08 7.79
N PHE A 198 0.40 -69.99 6.84
CA PHE A 198 0.36 -71.42 7.07
C PHE A 198 1.48 -72.05 6.25
N GLY A 199 2.33 -72.83 6.89
CA GLY A 199 3.40 -73.57 6.23
C GLY A 199 3.33 -75.04 6.61
N THR A 200 3.79 -75.89 5.74
CA THR A 200 4.01 -77.29 6.00
C THR A 200 5.37 -77.69 5.46
N ASN A 201 6.11 -78.47 6.26
CA ASN A 201 7.39 -79.06 5.85
C ASN A 201 7.38 -80.55 6.20
N ILE A 202 7.14 -81.37 5.18
CA ILE A 202 7.10 -82.81 5.32
C ILE A 202 8.21 -83.42 4.46
N ASN A 203 9.26 -83.93 5.11
CA ASN A 203 10.40 -84.59 4.44
C ASN A 203 11.09 -83.74 3.34
N GLY A 204 11.23 -82.46 3.55
CA GLY A 204 11.88 -81.55 2.56
C GLY A 204 10.97 -81.09 1.43
N LEU A 205 9.73 -81.52 1.35
CA LEU A 205 8.67 -80.91 0.54
C LEU A 205 7.86 -79.96 1.39
N GLY A 206 8.12 -78.70 1.26
CA GLY A 206 7.43 -77.63 2.00
C GLY A 206 6.58 -76.81 1.04
N GLY A 207 5.38 -76.44 1.49
CA GLY A 207 4.54 -75.46 0.85
C GLY A 207 4.09 -74.46 1.87
N SER A 208 4.01 -73.16 1.53
CA SER A 208 3.48 -72.14 2.39
C SER A 208 2.40 -71.30 1.69
N ILE A 209 1.39 -70.96 2.41
CA ILE A 209 0.33 -70.05 1.98
C ILE A 209 0.28 -68.95 3.02
N GLY A 210 0.41 -67.71 2.57
CA GLY A 210 0.34 -66.53 3.44
C GLY A 210 -0.50 -65.39 2.82
N THR A 211 -1.02 -64.56 3.68
CA THR A 211 -1.71 -63.31 3.29
C THR A 211 -0.87 -62.11 3.76
N GLY A 212 -1.00 -60.98 3.08
CA GLY A 212 -0.31 -59.74 3.48
C GLY A 212 1.19 -59.85 3.53
N ALA A 213 1.81 -59.42 4.62
CA ALA A 213 3.28 -59.40 4.80
C ALA A 213 3.88 -60.84 4.94
N LEU A 214 3.06 -61.85 5.28
CA LEU A 214 3.44 -63.23 5.33
C LEU A 214 3.22 -64.00 4.03
N GLY A 215 2.74 -63.33 2.97
CA GLY A 215 2.55 -63.92 1.64
C GLY A 215 3.86 -64.26 0.90
N ASN A 216 5.01 -63.82 1.39
CA ASN A 216 6.33 -64.17 0.83
C ASN A 216 6.94 -65.36 1.59
N GLN A 217 7.29 -66.41 0.90
CA GLN A 217 7.88 -67.64 1.45
C GLN A 217 9.07 -67.38 2.39
N ALA A 218 9.92 -66.41 2.07
CA ALA A 218 11.08 -66.10 2.89
C ALA A 218 10.74 -65.65 4.33
N ASN A 219 9.60 -65.03 4.52
CA ASN A 219 9.14 -64.59 5.87
C ASN A 219 8.56 -65.74 6.69
N LEU A 220 8.04 -66.76 6.04
CA LEU A 220 7.50 -67.93 6.71
C LEU A 220 8.61 -68.90 7.15
N ASP A 221 9.66 -69.05 6.31
CA ASP A 221 10.81 -69.86 6.64
C ASP A 221 11.62 -69.30 7.82
N ALA A 222 11.72 -67.98 7.93
CA ALA A 222 12.31 -67.30 9.09
C ALA A 222 11.50 -67.54 10.37
N ALA A 223 10.18 -67.53 10.27
CA ALA A 223 9.29 -67.79 11.41
C ALA A 223 9.40 -69.25 11.91
N SER A 224 9.72 -70.22 11.04
CA SER A 224 9.89 -71.63 11.35
C SER A 224 11.19 -71.98 12.05
N ALA A 225 12.20 -71.14 11.92
CA ALA A 225 13.54 -71.37 12.51
C ALA A 225 13.66 -71.01 13.99
N GLY A 226 12.54 -70.67 14.66
CA GLY A 226 12.54 -70.23 16.05
C GLY A 226 13.06 -68.80 16.24
N ASP A 227 13.43 -68.14 15.20
CA ASP A 227 13.70 -66.72 15.18
C ASP A 227 12.36 -66.04 15.03
N LEU A 228 11.91 -65.40 16.10
CA LEU A 228 10.74 -64.52 16.09
C LEU A 228 10.90 -63.59 14.86
N ILE A 229 9.99 -63.69 13.92
CA ILE A 229 10.00 -63.00 12.62
C ILE A 229 10.74 -61.70 12.78
N SER A 230 11.93 -61.63 12.13
CA SER A 230 12.66 -60.39 12.03
C SER A 230 11.81 -59.44 11.19
N THR A 231 10.95 -58.71 11.85
CA THR A 231 10.31 -57.50 11.25
C THR A 231 11.45 -56.59 10.94
N GLY A 232 11.75 -56.41 9.65
CA GLY A 232 12.79 -55.48 9.24
C GLY A 232 12.69 -54.20 10.05
N ASN A 233 13.80 -53.58 10.40
CA ASN A 233 13.94 -52.48 11.38
C ASN A 233 13.03 -51.25 11.21
N ASP A 234 12.15 -51.24 10.21
CA ASP A 234 11.27 -50.12 9.88
C ASP A 234 9.80 -50.32 10.29
N ARG A 235 9.43 -51.42 10.96
CA ARG A 235 8.04 -51.68 11.33
C ARG A 235 7.79 -51.44 12.82
N THR A 236 7.19 -50.30 13.13
CA THR A 236 6.69 -49.95 14.48
C THR A 236 5.25 -50.42 14.65
N GLY A 237 4.94 -51.04 15.78
CA GLY A 237 3.58 -51.49 16.13
C GLY A 237 3.14 -52.83 15.57
N ALA A 238 4.08 -53.74 15.23
CA ALA A 238 3.78 -55.06 14.77
C ALA A 238 3.84 -56.09 15.93
N PHE A 239 2.84 -56.96 16.00
CA PHE A 239 2.79 -58.11 16.89
C PHE A 239 2.80 -59.39 16.05
N THR A 240 3.73 -60.26 16.29
CA THR A 240 3.82 -61.57 15.64
C THR A 240 3.64 -62.68 16.65
N PHE A 241 2.80 -63.62 16.29
CA PHE A 241 2.58 -64.84 17.07
C PHE A 241 2.67 -66.03 16.12
N GLY A 242 3.57 -66.97 16.42
CA GLY A 242 3.71 -68.16 15.62
C GLY A 242 3.84 -69.40 16.50
N PHE A 243 3.33 -70.53 16.06
CA PHE A 243 3.56 -71.83 16.69
C PHE A 243 3.74 -72.93 15.65
N ASN A 244 4.49 -73.92 16.04
CA ASN A 244 4.78 -75.07 15.20
C ASN A 244 4.17 -76.34 15.86
N ALA A 245 3.37 -77.08 15.08
CA ALA A 245 2.77 -78.35 15.52
C ALA A 245 3.23 -79.46 14.57
N GLY A 246 4.39 -80.06 14.85
CA GLY A 246 5.03 -81.06 13.99
C GLY A 246 5.45 -80.47 12.66
N ALA A 247 4.88 -80.95 11.56
CA ALA A 247 5.13 -80.47 10.24
C ALA A 247 4.33 -79.24 9.83
N LEU A 248 3.41 -78.78 10.65
CA LEU A 248 2.54 -77.64 10.43
C LEU A 248 3.06 -76.40 11.15
N GLN A 249 3.15 -75.31 10.44
CA GLN A 249 3.57 -74.01 10.91
C GLN A 249 2.40 -73.04 10.78
N PHE A 250 2.16 -72.24 11.79
CA PHE A 250 1.16 -71.23 11.80
C PHE A 250 1.77 -69.93 12.32
N ALA A 251 1.55 -68.84 11.60
CA ALA A 251 1.97 -67.50 12.00
C ALA A 251 0.86 -66.44 11.80
N VAL A 252 0.70 -65.59 12.76
CA VAL A 252 -0.20 -64.44 12.71
C VAL A 252 0.66 -63.19 12.95
N MET A 253 0.55 -62.22 12.10
CA MET A 253 1.13 -60.91 12.30
C MET A 253 0.06 -59.84 12.27
N LEU A 254 0.00 -59.03 13.32
CA LEU A 254 -0.88 -57.90 13.44
C LEU A 254 -0.05 -56.63 13.47
N GLU A 255 -0.31 -55.73 12.56
CA GLU A 255 0.32 -54.42 12.52
C GLU A 255 -0.75 -53.35 12.78
N ALA A 256 -0.57 -52.54 13.82
CA ALA A 256 -1.44 -51.43 14.13
C ALA A 256 -0.58 -50.16 14.30
N LEU A 257 -0.80 -49.19 13.46
CA LEU A 257 -0.07 -47.95 13.47
C LEU A 257 -1.05 -46.76 13.44
N GLU A 258 -0.86 -45.80 14.33
CA GLU A 258 -1.56 -44.53 14.32
C GLU A 258 -0.52 -43.40 14.33
N ASN A 259 -0.55 -42.57 13.28
CA ASN A 259 0.29 -41.36 13.17
C ASN A 259 -0.62 -40.15 13.18
N LYS A 260 -0.24 -39.14 13.99
CA LYS A 260 -0.91 -37.85 14.04
C LYS A 260 0.14 -36.78 13.79
N GLY A 261 -0.05 -36.01 12.72
CA GLY A 261 0.79 -34.89 12.37
C GLY A 261 0.02 -33.56 12.45
N MET A 262 0.71 -32.52 12.89
CA MET A 262 0.21 -31.15 12.82
C MET A 262 1.33 -30.24 12.35
N VAL A 263 1.04 -29.48 11.29
CA VAL A 263 1.93 -28.46 10.75
C VAL A 263 1.23 -27.12 10.79
N ARG A 264 1.93 -26.10 11.32
CA ARG A 264 1.46 -24.73 11.35
C ARG A 264 2.42 -23.88 10.57
N THR A 265 1.90 -23.13 9.60
CA THR A 265 2.66 -22.13 8.83
C THR A 265 2.07 -20.76 9.11
N LEU A 266 2.95 -19.80 9.43
CA LEU A 266 2.59 -18.41 9.65
C LEU A 266 3.56 -17.55 8.87
N ALA A 267 3.05 -16.65 8.03
CA ALA A 267 3.82 -15.63 7.34
C ALA A 267 3.13 -14.26 7.52
N GLU A 268 3.91 -13.26 7.90
CA GLU A 268 3.39 -11.91 8.17
C GLU A 268 4.22 -10.85 7.41
N PRO A 269 4.07 -10.71 6.08
CA PRO A 269 4.73 -9.65 5.34
C PRO A 269 4.11 -8.30 5.64
N ASN A 270 4.97 -7.28 5.76
CA ASN A 270 4.59 -5.89 5.94
C ASN A 270 5.29 -5.06 4.86
N LEU A 271 4.56 -4.14 4.25
CA LEU A 271 5.10 -3.26 3.23
C LEU A 271 4.42 -1.90 3.31
N THR A 272 5.17 -0.83 3.04
CA THR A 272 4.66 0.54 3.06
C THR A 272 4.73 1.14 1.67
N ALA A 273 3.65 1.79 1.23
CA ALA A 273 3.55 2.49 -0.04
C ALA A 273 2.94 3.87 0.13
N LEU A 274 3.21 4.77 -0.80
CA LEU A 274 2.50 6.03 -0.94
C LEU A 274 1.09 5.78 -1.51
N SER A 275 0.13 6.60 -1.11
CA SER A 275 -1.22 6.58 -1.71
C SER A 275 -1.15 6.75 -3.23
N GLY A 276 -1.73 5.81 -3.97
CA GLY A 276 -1.73 5.77 -5.45
C GLY A 276 -0.47 5.17 -6.08
N GLN A 277 0.53 4.72 -5.30
CA GLN A 277 1.74 4.09 -5.80
C GLN A 277 1.76 2.59 -5.51
N GLU A 278 2.17 1.82 -6.50
CA GLU A 278 2.38 0.38 -6.33
C GLU A 278 3.70 0.11 -5.60
N ALA A 279 3.66 -0.83 -4.68
CA ALA A 279 4.84 -1.35 -4.02
C ALA A 279 4.83 -2.87 -4.06
N SER A 280 6.01 -3.48 -4.20
CA SER A 280 6.20 -4.92 -4.21
C SER A 280 7.30 -5.33 -3.25
N PHE A 281 7.12 -6.50 -2.63
CA PHE A 281 8.06 -7.11 -1.70
C PHE A 281 8.12 -8.61 -1.97
N LEU A 282 9.32 -9.15 -2.06
CA LEU A 282 9.59 -10.58 -2.17
C LEU A 282 10.64 -10.99 -1.14
N ALA A 283 10.27 -11.94 -0.28
CA ALA A 283 11.19 -12.58 0.65
C ALA A 283 11.23 -14.09 0.37
N GLY A 284 12.29 -14.55 -0.25
CA GLY A 284 12.42 -15.95 -0.68
C GLY A 284 13.73 -16.21 -1.40
N GLY A 285 13.68 -17.12 -2.35
CA GLY A 285 14.79 -17.50 -3.21
C GLY A 285 14.33 -17.75 -4.64
N GLU A 286 15.23 -18.24 -5.45
CA GLU A 286 14.94 -18.65 -6.83
C GLU A 286 15.26 -20.13 -7.00
N TYR A 287 14.39 -20.85 -7.66
CA TYR A 287 14.56 -22.27 -7.95
C TYR A 287 14.90 -22.46 -9.43
N PRO A 288 16.04 -23.11 -9.74
CA PRO A 288 16.45 -23.35 -11.12
C PRO A 288 15.63 -24.47 -11.74
N ILE A 289 14.93 -24.17 -12.83
CA ILE A 289 14.18 -25.14 -13.63
C ILE A 289 14.93 -25.34 -14.95
N PRO A 290 15.47 -26.52 -15.21
CA PRO A 290 16.09 -26.80 -16.48
C PRO A 290 15.03 -27.01 -17.56
N SER A 291 15.15 -26.31 -18.67
CA SER A 291 14.35 -26.47 -19.88
C SER A 291 15.22 -26.89 -21.03
N VAL A 292 14.80 -27.93 -21.77
CA VAL A 292 15.52 -28.41 -22.94
C VAL A 292 14.98 -27.74 -24.18
N GLN A 293 15.81 -27.02 -24.91
CA GLN A 293 15.45 -26.41 -26.19
C GLN A 293 15.46 -27.44 -27.33
N GLU A 294 14.83 -27.14 -28.46
CA GLU A 294 14.74 -28.00 -29.64
C GLU A 294 16.12 -28.43 -30.19
N ASN A 295 17.16 -27.65 -29.93
CA ASN A 295 18.55 -27.98 -30.32
C ASN A 295 19.29 -28.87 -29.32
N GLY A 296 18.63 -29.38 -28.27
CA GLY A 296 19.21 -30.18 -27.21
C GLY A 296 20.01 -29.41 -26.14
N ALA A 297 20.08 -28.09 -26.23
CA ALA A 297 20.71 -27.27 -25.20
C ALA A 297 19.83 -27.16 -23.96
N VAL A 298 20.42 -27.29 -22.77
CA VAL A 298 19.72 -27.09 -21.49
C VAL A 298 19.88 -25.63 -21.09
N VAL A 299 18.75 -24.95 -20.95
CA VAL A 299 18.65 -23.59 -20.40
C VAL A 299 18.06 -23.69 -19.01
N ILE A 300 18.60 -22.92 -18.07
CA ILE A 300 18.10 -22.87 -16.71
C ILE A 300 17.22 -21.61 -16.57
N ASP A 301 15.94 -21.80 -16.25
CA ASP A 301 15.00 -20.74 -15.93
C ASP A 301 14.84 -20.66 -14.40
N TYR A 302 15.04 -19.46 -13.85
CA TYR A 302 14.94 -19.24 -12.42
C TYR A 302 13.53 -18.75 -12.06
N LYS A 303 12.83 -19.52 -11.23
CA LYS A 303 11.50 -19.19 -10.74
C LYS A 303 11.56 -18.72 -9.30
N PRO A 304 11.12 -17.48 -9.00
CA PRO A 304 11.08 -17.00 -7.63
C PRO A 304 10.06 -17.78 -6.79
N PHE A 305 10.42 -18.04 -5.55
CA PHE A 305 9.52 -18.61 -4.54
C PHE A 305 9.72 -17.93 -3.20
N GLY A 306 8.73 -18.01 -2.32
CA GLY A 306 8.75 -17.39 -1.00
C GLY A 306 7.46 -16.64 -0.71
N VAL A 307 7.58 -15.57 0.07
CA VAL A 307 6.48 -14.67 0.43
C VAL A 307 6.55 -13.44 -0.46
N GLU A 308 5.52 -13.23 -1.25
CA GLU A 308 5.38 -12.11 -2.19
C GLU A 308 4.15 -11.29 -1.82
N LEU A 309 4.31 -9.98 -1.82
CA LEU A 309 3.24 -9.01 -1.57
C LEU A 309 3.39 -7.84 -2.52
N THR A 310 2.38 -7.60 -3.34
CA THR A 310 2.27 -6.42 -4.19
C THR A 310 0.96 -5.73 -3.88
N PHE A 311 0.98 -4.42 -3.67
CA PHE A 311 -0.23 -3.67 -3.38
C PHE A 311 -0.15 -2.21 -3.82
N THR A 312 -1.34 -1.65 -4.11
CA THR A 312 -1.53 -0.24 -4.44
C THR A 312 -2.62 0.30 -3.52
N PRO A 313 -2.28 1.08 -2.49
CA PRO A 313 -3.25 1.72 -1.62
C PRO A 313 -3.75 3.02 -2.24
N ARG A 314 -5.01 3.36 -2.01
CA ARG A 314 -5.58 4.67 -2.33
C ARG A 314 -6.38 5.17 -1.14
N VAL A 315 -5.92 6.22 -0.49
CA VAL A 315 -6.66 6.89 0.57
C VAL A 315 -7.75 7.74 -0.06
N VAL A 316 -9.01 7.41 0.22
CA VAL A 316 -10.20 8.06 -0.38
C VAL A 316 -10.68 9.20 0.50
N ASP A 317 -10.70 8.99 1.81
CA ASP A 317 -11.06 9.98 2.81
C ASP A 317 -10.09 9.85 4.00
N GLN A 318 -10.25 10.65 5.05
CA GLN A 318 -9.30 10.75 6.17
C GLN A 318 -8.83 9.41 6.74
N ASP A 319 -9.71 8.40 6.79
CA ASP A 319 -9.44 7.08 7.37
C ASP A 319 -9.80 5.90 6.47
N ILE A 320 -10.39 6.16 5.28
CA ILE A 320 -10.84 5.12 4.35
C ILE A 320 -9.75 4.85 3.30
N ILE A 321 -9.33 3.60 3.24
CA ILE A 321 -8.27 3.13 2.35
C ILE A 321 -8.86 2.10 1.39
N ASN A 322 -8.85 2.41 0.11
CA ASN A 322 -9.08 1.45 -0.96
C ASN A 322 -7.76 0.76 -1.28
N LEU A 323 -7.75 -0.56 -1.24
CA LEU A 323 -6.56 -1.38 -1.32
C LEU A 323 -6.71 -2.42 -2.43
N GLN A 324 -5.94 -2.26 -3.48
CA GLN A 324 -5.74 -3.31 -4.49
C GLN A 324 -4.47 -4.07 -4.15
N MET A 325 -4.55 -5.39 -4.00
CA MET A 325 -3.42 -6.18 -3.57
C MET A 325 -3.39 -7.57 -4.19
N THR A 326 -2.18 -8.07 -4.35
CA THR A 326 -1.88 -9.46 -4.65
C THR A 326 -0.86 -9.96 -3.64
N ALA A 327 -1.20 -11.04 -2.95
CA ALA A 327 -0.31 -11.64 -1.97
C ALA A 327 -0.19 -13.13 -2.22
N SER A 328 1.02 -13.65 -2.17
CA SER A 328 1.29 -15.07 -2.38
C SER A 328 2.33 -15.61 -1.41
N VAL A 329 2.14 -16.86 -1.02
CA VAL A 329 3.14 -17.65 -0.29
C VAL A 329 3.38 -18.92 -1.08
N SER A 330 4.61 -19.12 -1.51
CA SER A 330 5.04 -20.30 -2.28
C SER A 330 6.23 -20.98 -1.64
N GLY A 331 6.28 -22.30 -1.80
CA GLY A 331 7.37 -23.13 -1.31
C GLY A 331 7.55 -24.35 -2.19
N LEU A 332 8.70 -25.00 -2.05
CA LEU A 332 9.00 -26.25 -2.76
C LEU A 332 8.21 -27.38 -2.10
N ASP A 333 7.56 -28.20 -2.91
CA ASP A 333 6.94 -29.44 -2.51
C ASP A 333 7.81 -30.62 -2.94
N ASN A 334 8.50 -31.20 -1.95
CA ASN A 334 9.39 -32.35 -2.18
C ASN A 334 8.65 -33.68 -2.31
N SER A 335 7.32 -33.70 -2.04
CA SER A 335 6.50 -34.91 -2.16
C SER A 335 6.13 -35.22 -3.60
N VAL A 336 6.14 -34.21 -4.48
CA VAL A 336 5.83 -34.35 -5.89
C VAL A 336 7.06 -33.95 -6.71
N THR A 337 7.66 -34.92 -7.37
CA THR A 337 8.85 -34.75 -8.20
C THR A 337 8.53 -35.21 -9.60
N TYR A 338 8.82 -34.37 -10.59
CA TYR A 338 8.73 -34.72 -12.00
C TYR A 338 10.17 -34.88 -12.57
N GLY A 339 10.45 -35.99 -13.19
CA GLY A 339 11.75 -36.17 -13.80
C GLY A 339 11.90 -37.52 -14.54
N ASP A 340 12.71 -37.52 -15.58
CA ASP A 340 13.08 -38.70 -16.39
C ASP A 340 14.60 -38.96 -16.20
N GLY A 341 14.90 -39.65 -15.12
CA GLY A 341 16.24 -40.24 -14.83
C GLY A 341 17.37 -39.24 -14.62
N ALA A 342 17.60 -38.28 -15.48
CA ALA A 342 18.71 -37.34 -15.45
C ALA A 342 18.36 -35.97 -14.87
N ILE A 343 17.11 -35.55 -14.94
CA ILE A 343 16.63 -34.28 -14.48
C ILE A 343 15.40 -34.49 -13.58
N SER A 344 15.49 -34.04 -12.32
CA SER A 344 14.40 -34.12 -11.35
C SER A 344 14.04 -32.72 -10.89
N VAL A 345 12.78 -32.35 -11.01
CA VAL A 345 12.26 -31.04 -10.64
C VAL A 345 11.13 -31.20 -9.63
N ASN A 346 11.23 -30.50 -8.51
CA ASN A 346 10.20 -30.51 -7.47
C ASN A 346 9.01 -29.59 -7.85
N ALA A 347 7.83 -29.95 -7.41
CA ALA A 347 6.65 -29.11 -7.60
C ALA A 347 6.67 -27.88 -6.67
N PHE A 348 5.89 -26.85 -7.04
CA PHE A 348 5.67 -25.70 -6.19
C PHE A 348 4.27 -25.78 -5.55
N LYS A 349 4.22 -25.55 -4.25
CA LYS A 349 2.98 -25.32 -3.52
C LYS A 349 2.81 -23.81 -3.37
N ARG A 350 1.74 -23.23 -3.96
CA ARG A 350 1.47 -21.80 -3.94
C ARG A 350 0.09 -21.52 -3.37
N ARG A 351 0.01 -20.52 -2.46
CA ARG A 351 -1.22 -19.90 -1.97
C ARG A 351 -1.21 -18.47 -2.42
N GLU A 352 -2.19 -18.08 -3.20
CA GLU A 352 -2.26 -16.75 -3.78
C GLU A 352 -3.68 -16.18 -3.63
N THR A 353 -3.74 -14.89 -3.38
CA THR A 353 -4.99 -14.12 -3.40
C THR A 353 -4.74 -12.80 -4.09
N SER A 354 -5.66 -12.39 -4.96
CA SER A 354 -5.69 -11.09 -5.62
C SER A 354 -7.07 -10.50 -5.44
N THR A 355 -7.15 -9.32 -4.83
CA THR A 355 -8.43 -8.69 -4.48
C THR A 355 -8.31 -7.19 -4.35
N THR A 356 -9.46 -6.51 -4.43
CA THR A 356 -9.59 -5.10 -4.09
C THR A 356 -10.60 -4.97 -2.97
N VAL A 357 -10.20 -4.34 -1.87
CA VAL A 357 -11.04 -4.15 -0.68
C VAL A 357 -10.94 -2.72 -0.18
N GLU A 358 -11.99 -2.27 0.49
CA GLU A 358 -12.04 -0.98 1.15
C GLU A 358 -12.21 -1.17 2.66
N MET A 359 -11.39 -0.50 3.45
CA MET A 359 -11.38 -0.62 4.90
C MET A 359 -10.81 0.63 5.56
N ARG A 360 -11.08 0.77 6.86
CA ARG A 360 -10.56 1.89 7.64
C ARG A 360 -9.18 1.60 8.19
N ASP A 361 -8.47 2.67 8.56
CA ASP A 361 -7.18 2.59 9.24
C ASP A 361 -7.25 1.68 10.48
N GLY A 362 -6.31 0.72 10.58
CA GLY A 362 -6.24 -0.25 11.67
C GLY A 362 -7.29 -1.36 11.67
N GLN A 363 -8.25 -1.35 10.75
CA GLN A 363 -9.27 -2.37 10.64
C GLN A 363 -8.70 -3.64 9.98
N SER A 364 -8.97 -4.80 10.58
CA SER A 364 -8.57 -6.09 10.01
C SER A 364 -9.72 -6.76 9.30
N PHE A 365 -9.45 -7.36 8.15
CA PHE A 365 -10.42 -8.09 7.36
C PHE A 365 -9.83 -9.40 6.83
N ALA A 366 -10.60 -10.49 6.96
CA ALA A 366 -10.23 -11.78 6.36
C ALA A 366 -10.65 -11.78 4.89
N ILE A 367 -9.66 -11.69 4.00
CA ILE A 367 -9.90 -11.58 2.53
C ILE A 367 -10.04 -12.92 1.84
N ALA A 368 -9.46 -13.98 2.42
CA ALA A 368 -9.55 -15.33 1.87
C ALA A 368 -9.49 -16.37 2.99
N GLY A 369 -10.11 -17.50 2.76
CA GLY A 369 -10.06 -18.67 3.61
C GLY A 369 -10.27 -19.95 2.82
N LEU A 370 -9.67 -21.03 3.27
CA LEU A 370 -9.84 -22.37 2.72
C LEU A 370 -10.00 -23.35 3.89
N LEU A 371 -11.00 -24.20 3.80
CA LEU A 371 -11.14 -25.39 4.62
C LEU A 371 -11.21 -26.58 3.66
N GLN A 372 -10.20 -27.44 3.70
CA GLN A 372 -10.11 -28.65 2.90
C GLN A 372 -10.04 -29.85 3.85
N ASP A 373 -10.82 -30.88 3.60
CA ASP A 373 -10.86 -32.12 4.37
C ASP A 373 -10.84 -33.29 3.38
N ASP A 374 -9.66 -33.87 3.21
CA ASP A 374 -9.45 -35.02 2.35
C ASP A 374 -9.49 -36.28 3.22
N PHE A 375 -10.38 -37.16 2.86
CA PHE A 375 -10.64 -38.42 3.55
C PHE A 375 -10.45 -39.59 2.60
N ARG A 376 -9.67 -40.57 3.03
CA ARG A 376 -9.43 -41.79 2.28
C ARG A 376 -9.59 -42.99 3.24
N ASP A 377 -10.42 -43.94 2.89
CA ASP A 377 -10.61 -45.18 3.59
C ASP A 377 -10.49 -46.35 2.63
N LEU A 378 -9.51 -47.20 2.83
CA LEU A 378 -9.24 -48.37 2.01
C LEU A 378 -9.37 -49.61 2.89
N ASN A 379 -10.36 -50.42 2.57
CA ASN A 379 -10.60 -51.69 3.25
C ASN A 379 -10.31 -52.84 2.31
N GLY A 380 -9.32 -53.67 2.64
CA GLY A 380 -9.03 -54.93 1.96
C GLY A 380 -9.43 -56.09 2.83
N GLN A 381 -10.12 -57.06 2.31
CA GLN A 381 -10.51 -58.26 3.09
C GLN A 381 -10.39 -59.54 2.28
N VAL A 382 -10.16 -60.66 2.97
CA VAL A 382 -10.27 -61.96 2.37
C VAL A 382 -11.77 -62.32 2.21
N PRO A 383 -12.25 -62.60 0.99
CA PRO A 383 -13.64 -62.91 0.75
C PRO A 383 -14.17 -64.00 1.73
N TRP A 384 -15.37 -63.82 2.28
CA TRP A 384 -16.09 -64.65 3.25
C TRP A 384 -15.46 -64.67 4.64
N LEU A 385 -14.14 -64.79 4.80
CA LEU A 385 -13.48 -64.82 6.13
C LEU A 385 -13.50 -63.43 6.80
N GLY A 386 -13.36 -62.33 6.03
CA GLY A 386 -13.43 -60.96 6.53
C GLY A 386 -14.82 -60.57 7.09
N ASP A 387 -15.88 -61.30 6.69
CA ASP A 387 -17.27 -61.02 7.12
C ASP A 387 -17.67 -61.80 8.39
N VAL A 388 -16.81 -62.67 8.91
CA VAL A 388 -17.08 -63.45 10.11
C VAL A 388 -17.06 -62.52 11.34
N PRO A 389 -18.11 -62.50 12.16
CA PRO A 389 -18.15 -61.71 13.39
C PRO A 389 -16.96 -62.03 14.30
N ILE A 390 -16.31 -61.01 14.84
CA ILE A 390 -15.15 -61.09 15.76
C ILE A 390 -13.89 -61.60 15.06
N LEU A 391 -13.90 -62.71 14.37
CA LEU A 391 -12.73 -63.30 13.70
C LEU A 391 -12.38 -62.56 12.39
N GLY A 392 -13.33 -61.89 11.75
CA GLY A 392 -13.12 -61.19 10.50
C GLY A 392 -12.09 -60.08 10.60
N ALA A 393 -11.85 -59.50 11.77
CA ALA A 393 -10.81 -58.52 12.01
C ALA A 393 -9.39 -59.07 11.73
N LEU A 394 -9.18 -60.39 11.81
CA LEU A 394 -7.90 -61.07 11.49
C LEU A 394 -7.70 -61.29 9.98
N PHE A 395 -8.74 -61.08 9.18
CA PHE A 395 -8.75 -61.33 7.73
C PHE A 395 -9.00 -60.08 6.88
N ARG A 396 -8.88 -58.88 7.50
CA ARG A 396 -9.03 -57.61 6.83
C ARG A 396 -7.90 -56.64 7.19
N SER A 397 -7.56 -55.79 6.27
CA SER A 397 -6.72 -54.63 6.50
C SER A 397 -7.54 -53.35 6.26
N ALA A 398 -7.32 -52.34 7.07
CA ALA A 398 -7.96 -51.05 6.95
C ALA A 398 -6.87 -49.97 7.00
N ASP A 399 -6.84 -49.14 5.94
CA ASP A 399 -6.00 -47.95 5.88
C ASP A 399 -6.89 -46.73 5.85
N TYR A 400 -6.80 -45.94 6.90
CA TYR A 400 -7.51 -44.71 7.10
C TYR A 400 -6.56 -43.54 7.04
N GLU A 401 -6.80 -42.61 6.13
CA GLU A 401 -6.04 -41.37 6.00
C GLU A 401 -6.99 -40.19 5.98
N ARG A 402 -6.74 -39.20 6.82
CA ARG A 402 -7.46 -37.94 6.84
C ARG A 402 -6.49 -36.83 6.89
N SER A 403 -6.60 -35.89 5.93
CA SER A 403 -5.78 -34.70 5.83
C SER A 403 -6.69 -33.47 5.83
N GLN A 404 -6.58 -32.63 6.85
CA GLN A 404 -7.32 -31.39 6.96
C GLN A 404 -6.37 -30.20 6.79
N SER A 405 -6.73 -29.25 5.95
CA SER A 405 -6.01 -27.99 5.78
C SER A 405 -6.95 -26.80 5.99
N GLU A 406 -6.56 -25.93 6.88
CA GLU A 406 -7.27 -24.67 7.16
C GLU A 406 -6.34 -23.51 6.82
N LEU A 407 -6.76 -22.60 5.94
CA LEU A 407 -6.03 -21.40 5.56
C LEU A 407 -6.89 -20.17 5.81
N VAL A 408 -6.30 -19.13 6.41
CA VAL A 408 -6.91 -17.82 6.56
C VAL A 408 -5.90 -16.75 6.16
N ILE A 409 -6.34 -15.79 5.36
CA ILE A 409 -5.54 -14.62 4.96
C ILE A 409 -6.24 -13.37 5.49
N ILE A 410 -5.55 -12.65 6.36
CA ILE A 410 -6.04 -11.43 7.02
C ILE A 410 -5.18 -10.27 6.59
N VAL A 411 -5.81 -9.13 6.32
CA VAL A 411 -5.15 -7.88 5.97
C VAL A 411 -5.53 -6.77 6.93
N THR A 412 -4.57 -5.87 7.19
CA THR A 412 -4.75 -4.71 8.06
C THR A 412 -3.93 -3.56 7.50
N PRO A 413 -4.54 -2.53 6.93
CA PRO A 413 -3.84 -1.32 6.53
C PRO A 413 -3.68 -0.37 7.72
N HIS A 414 -2.58 0.37 7.72
CA HIS A 414 -2.30 1.44 8.68
C HIS A 414 -1.80 2.68 7.98
N LEU A 415 -2.35 3.85 8.32
CA LEU A 415 -1.77 5.13 7.94
C LEU A 415 -0.53 5.38 8.79
N VAL A 416 0.60 5.60 8.15
CA VAL A 416 1.89 5.76 8.84
C VAL A 416 2.61 7.02 8.41
N THR A 417 3.35 7.60 9.34
CA THR A 417 4.23 8.74 9.08
C THR A 417 5.69 8.31 9.26
N PRO A 418 6.61 8.80 8.40
CA PRO A 418 8.03 8.52 8.56
C PRO A 418 8.55 8.99 9.91
N THR A 419 9.39 8.18 10.56
CA THR A 419 10.06 8.52 11.80
C THR A 419 11.57 8.63 11.58
N ARG A 420 12.28 9.20 12.56
CA ARG A 420 13.74 9.27 12.51
C ARG A 420 14.33 7.86 12.69
N GLY A 421 15.40 7.55 11.94
CA GLY A 421 16.04 6.23 11.97
C GLY A 421 16.50 5.76 13.34
N GLU A 422 16.83 6.69 14.25
CA GLU A 422 17.21 6.40 15.65
C GLU A 422 16.05 5.81 16.50
N ALA A 423 14.80 6.02 16.06
CA ALA A 423 13.62 5.45 16.70
C ALA A 423 13.30 4.01 16.24
N LEU A 424 14.02 3.50 15.22
CA LEU A 424 13.81 2.17 14.67
C LEU A 424 14.84 1.19 15.25
N ALA A 425 14.36 0.12 15.87
CA ALA A 425 15.21 -0.96 16.38
C ALA A 425 15.42 -2.04 15.30
N LEU A 426 16.66 -2.42 15.10
CA LEU A 426 17.00 -3.51 14.16
C LEU A 426 16.98 -4.87 14.89
N PRO A 427 16.64 -5.97 14.20
CA PRO A 427 16.74 -7.32 14.77
C PRO A 427 18.14 -7.66 15.29
N THR A 428 19.17 -7.10 14.64
CA THR A 428 20.59 -7.28 15.01
C THR A 428 20.95 -6.58 16.31
N ASP A 429 20.18 -5.59 16.76
CA ASP A 429 20.44 -4.87 18.01
C ASP A 429 20.16 -5.72 19.24
N ARG A 430 19.40 -6.82 19.10
CA ARG A 430 19.02 -7.74 20.19
C ARG A 430 20.12 -8.74 20.53
N VAL A 431 20.97 -9.07 19.56
CA VAL A 431 21.94 -10.15 19.67
C VAL A 431 23.33 -9.61 19.36
N ARG A 432 24.25 -9.82 20.26
CA ARG A 432 25.67 -9.55 20.05
C ARG A 432 26.35 -10.86 19.65
N PRO A 433 27.28 -10.86 18.67
CA PRO A 433 28.13 -12.02 18.44
C PRO A 433 28.83 -12.43 19.74
N PRO A 434 28.88 -13.71 20.08
CA PRO A 434 29.53 -14.17 21.29
C PRO A 434 31.03 -13.89 21.22
N SER A 435 31.65 -13.62 22.37
CA SER A 435 33.11 -13.59 22.44
C SER A 435 33.67 -15.01 22.25
N GLU A 436 34.95 -15.11 21.86
CA GLU A 436 35.61 -16.43 21.73
C GLU A 436 35.50 -17.23 23.05
N ALA A 437 35.62 -16.56 24.21
CA ALA A 437 35.48 -17.20 25.50
C ALA A 437 34.04 -17.70 25.77
N ASP A 438 33.04 -16.97 25.31
CA ASP A 438 31.64 -17.39 25.47
C ASP A 438 31.30 -18.56 24.54
N LEU A 439 31.85 -18.54 23.31
CA LEU A 439 31.63 -19.60 22.34
C LEU A 439 32.35 -20.90 22.78
N PHE A 440 33.66 -20.84 23.04
CA PHE A 440 34.49 -22.02 23.27
C PHE A 440 34.51 -22.54 24.72
N LEU A 441 34.38 -21.66 25.74
CA LEU A 441 34.39 -22.07 27.12
C LEU A 441 33.01 -22.25 27.74
N ARG A 442 32.01 -21.51 27.28
CA ARG A 442 30.65 -21.54 27.83
C ARG A 442 29.61 -22.17 26.89
N GLY A 443 29.96 -22.42 25.65
CA GLY A 443 29.06 -22.98 24.66
C GLY A 443 27.90 -22.04 24.24
N ASN A 444 28.02 -20.75 24.53
CA ASN A 444 26.98 -19.77 24.20
C ASN A 444 27.14 -19.36 22.72
N THR A 445 26.11 -19.61 21.91
CA THR A 445 26.10 -19.24 20.48
C THR A 445 25.65 -17.78 20.24
N ALA A 446 25.06 -17.13 21.24
CA ALA A 446 24.65 -15.73 21.20
C ALA A 446 24.71 -15.11 22.60
N ALA A 447 25.12 -13.86 22.68
CA ALA A 447 25.03 -13.05 23.90
C ALA A 447 23.89 -12.04 23.74
N PRO A 448 22.95 -11.94 24.70
CA PRO A 448 21.91 -10.92 24.62
C PRO A 448 22.53 -9.53 24.70
N ASN A 449 22.26 -8.72 23.71
CA ASN A 449 22.60 -7.30 23.75
C ASN A 449 21.48 -6.58 24.51
N ARG A 450 21.82 -5.94 25.63
CA ARG A 450 20.87 -5.15 26.44
C ARG A 450 21.25 -3.66 26.37
N PRO A 451 20.90 -2.98 25.27
CA PRO A 451 21.07 -1.54 25.21
C PRO A 451 20.19 -0.91 26.29
N THR A 452 20.74 0.10 26.99
CA THR A 452 20.09 0.72 28.15
C THR A 452 19.28 1.96 27.80
N THR A 453 19.43 2.49 26.58
CA THR A 453 18.84 3.77 26.15
C THR A 453 18.30 3.68 24.72
N GLY A 454 17.30 4.55 24.41
CA GLY A 454 16.68 4.63 23.08
C GLY A 454 15.70 3.49 22.77
N ALA A 455 15.23 3.45 21.51
CA ALA A 455 14.30 2.42 21.03
C ALA A 455 14.84 0.99 21.21
N ALA A 456 16.15 0.79 21.02
CA ALA A 456 16.81 -0.48 21.27
C ALA A 456 16.76 -0.89 22.75
N GLY A 457 16.79 0.07 23.68
CA GLY A 457 16.63 -0.16 25.14
C GLY A 457 15.21 -0.59 25.51
N GLU A 458 14.21 0.01 24.91
CA GLU A 458 12.81 -0.39 25.09
C GLU A 458 12.55 -1.80 24.53
N VAL A 459 13.05 -2.09 23.33
CA VAL A 459 12.96 -3.43 22.73
C VAL A 459 13.68 -4.49 23.57
N ALA A 460 14.84 -4.14 24.17
CA ALA A 460 15.58 -5.08 25.04
C ALA A 460 14.87 -5.38 26.38
N ARG A 461 13.93 -4.54 26.81
CA ARG A 461 13.11 -4.78 28.01
C ARG A 461 11.90 -5.66 27.75
N GLN A 462 11.50 -5.80 26.49
CA GLN A 462 10.39 -6.66 26.11
C GLN A 462 10.87 -8.12 26.05
N ASP A 463 10.07 -9.03 26.58
CA ASP A 463 10.35 -10.47 26.51
C ASP A 463 9.88 -11.02 25.17
N PHE A 464 10.85 -11.32 24.27
CA PHE A 464 10.59 -11.83 22.93
C PHE A 464 10.85 -13.34 22.80
N THR A 465 10.63 -14.12 23.84
CA THR A 465 10.76 -15.57 23.79
C THR A 465 9.70 -16.24 22.92
N GLY A 466 8.68 -15.49 22.47
CA GLY A 466 7.69 -15.90 21.48
C GLY A 466 8.02 -15.46 20.06
N SER A 467 7.35 -16.02 19.07
CA SER A 467 7.47 -15.66 17.64
C SER A 467 6.74 -14.33 17.34
N TYR A 468 7.29 -13.24 17.82
CA TYR A 468 6.75 -11.91 17.56
C TYR A 468 7.53 -11.22 16.44
N GLY A 469 6.80 -10.74 15.42
CA GLY A 469 7.34 -9.85 14.42
C GLY A 469 7.67 -8.45 14.98
N TYR A 470 8.07 -7.54 14.13
CA TYR A 470 8.36 -6.15 14.49
C TYR A 470 7.23 -5.52 15.29
N VAL A 471 7.51 -5.08 16.51
CA VAL A 471 6.62 -4.21 17.28
C VAL A 471 6.97 -2.78 16.91
N MET A 472 6.13 -2.11 16.12
CA MET A 472 6.23 -0.67 15.93
C MET A 472 5.70 0.03 17.17
N GLU A 473 6.45 1.01 17.67
CA GLU A 473 6.05 1.89 18.76
C GLU A 473 4.76 2.63 18.37
N GLY A 474 3.69 2.42 19.13
CA GLY A 474 2.37 3.05 18.87
C GLY A 474 1.17 2.15 19.12
N SER A 475 1.35 0.85 19.30
CA SER A 475 0.25 -0.06 19.62
C SER A 475 0.27 -0.41 21.11
N PRO A 476 -0.71 0.04 21.92
CA PRO A 476 -0.80 -0.35 23.32
C PRO A 476 -1.37 -1.78 23.40
N TRP A 477 -0.55 -2.78 23.17
CA TRP A 477 -0.91 -4.14 23.53
C TRP A 477 -0.78 -4.30 25.04
N ARG A 478 -1.85 -4.05 25.76
CA ARG A 478 -1.97 -4.56 27.13
C ARG A 478 -2.03 -6.07 27.05
N MET A 479 -0.99 -6.73 27.55
CA MET A 479 -1.09 -8.12 27.93
C MET A 479 -2.21 -8.24 28.98
N PHE A 480 -3.18 -9.09 28.75
CA PHE A 480 -4.04 -9.57 29.81
C PHE A 480 -3.18 -10.54 30.64
N PRO A 481 -3.08 -10.37 31.96
CA PRO A 481 -2.58 -11.42 32.83
C PRO A 481 -3.58 -12.55 32.90
N ASP A 482 -3.12 -13.76 33.12
CA ASP A 482 -3.78 -15.06 33.27
C ASP A 482 -5.19 -15.06 33.87
#